data_78ee7af3f986cd11f352b30bee514b69
#
_entry.id   78ee7af3f986cd11f352b30bee514b69
#
_cell.length_a   1.000
_cell.length_b   1.000
_cell.length_c   1.000
_cell.angle_alpha   90.00
_cell.angle_beta   90.00
_cell.angle_gamma   90.00
#
_symmetry.space_group_name_H-M   'P 1'
#
loop_
_entity.id
_entity.type
_entity.pdbx_description
1 polymer ?
#
loop_
_entity_poly.entity_id
_entity_poly.type
_entity_poly.pdbx_seq_one_letter_code
_entity_poly.pdbx_strand_id
1 'polypeptide(L)'
;WNRNPEYYTESDWRGTLDKEGGSALENQAIHTFDLMQWLTVPIKTVEASCSTKRHKGVIETEDTCDVFMTGPNGERLVFFCTNCYVKNAPVELEIVCENGSIRMVGNLVTTELDGKTETKDFSSGTVFGKDYWGSGHGFLIEDYYTRLAAGERFPVSGEEAIVSTRLLHAVYSSAKNHEVIRL
;
A
#
# COMPACT_ATOMS: atom_id res chain seq x y z
N TRP A 1 8.94 5.98 3.68
CA TRP A 1 10.16 5.95 2.90
C TRP A 1 10.91 7.28 2.99
N ASN A 2 12.19 7.28 2.62
CA ASN A 2 12.98 8.48 2.42
C ASN A 2 13.32 8.60 0.92
N ARG A 3 12.87 9.69 0.30
CA ARG A 3 13.31 10.07 -1.03
C ARG A 3 13.94 11.46 -0.93
N ASN A 4 15.12 11.61 -1.49
CA ASN A 4 15.78 12.91 -1.63
C ASN A 4 15.32 13.61 -2.92
N PRO A 5 15.57 14.91 -3.08
CA PRO A 5 15.18 15.63 -4.30
C PRO A 5 15.80 15.02 -5.58
N GLU A 6 17.01 14.49 -5.51
CA GLU A 6 17.71 13.89 -6.66
C GLU A 6 16.95 12.69 -7.22
N TYR A 7 16.27 11.90 -6.37
CA TYR A 7 15.41 10.79 -6.82
C TYR A 7 14.38 11.22 -7.86
N TYR A 8 13.89 12.45 -7.75
CA TYR A 8 12.91 13.02 -8.68
C TYR A 8 13.57 13.71 -9.85
N THR A 9 14.59 14.53 -9.61
CA THR A 9 15.23 15.34 -10.66
C THR A 9 16.08 14.56 -11.64
N GLU A 10 16.52 13.35 -11.29
CA GLU A 10 17.24 12.42 -12.18
C GLU A 10 16.31 11.69 -13.16
N SER A 11 15.00 11.97 -13.12
CA SER A 11 14.00 11.30 -13.96
C SER A 11 13.05 12.34 -14.56
N ASP A 12 12.66 12.12 -15.80
CA ASP A 12 11.74 13.01 -16.53
C ASP A 12 10.25 12.70 -16.29
N TRP A 13 9.94 11.67 -15.48
CA TRP A 13 8.57 11.24 -15.21
C TRP A 13 8.19 11.28 -13.72
N ARG A 14 9.18 11.05 -12.82
CA ARG A 14 8.90 11.00 -11.38
C ARG A 14 8.42 12.33 -10.85
N GLY A 15 7.38 12.29 -10.03
CA GLY A 15 6.80 13.50 -9.42
C GLY A 15 5.99 14.35 -10.37
N THR A 16 5.75 13.93 -11.62
CA THR A 16 4.95 14.68 -12.60
C THR A 16 3.50 14.16 -12.63
N LEU A 17 2.53 15.06 -12.79
CA LEU A 17 1.12 14.67 -12.87
C LEU A 17 0.78 13.96 -14.18
N ASP A 18 1.38 14.34 -15.28
CA ASP A 18 1.08 13.83 -16.62
C ASP A 18 1.68 12.46 -16.90
N LYS A 19 2.79 12.10 -16.25
CA LYS A 19 3.50 10.85 -16.51
C LYS A 19 3.43 9.84 -15.36
N GLU A 20 3.54 10.29 -14.11
CA GLU A 20 3.46 9.43 -12.93
C GLU A 20 2.05 9.36 -12.34
N GLY A 21 1.29 10.48 -12.37
CA GLY A 21 -0.06 10.57 -11.81
C GLY A 21 -0.09 10.85 -10.32
N GLY A 22 0.72 10.16 -9.53
CA GLY A 22 0.90 10.29 -8.09
C GLY A 22 2.26 9.75 -7.68
N SER A 23 2.76 10.08 -6.52
CA SER A 23 4.11 9.69 -6.11
C SER A 23 4.13 8.82 -4.86
N ALA A 24 3.86 9.38 -3.67
CA ALA A 24 3.94 8.62 -2.44
C ALA A 24 2.90 7.50 -2.38
N LEU A 25 1.66 7.78 -2.71
CA LEU A 25 0.58 6.80 -2.64
C LEU A 25 0.59 5.87 -3.86
N GLU A 26 0.58 6.40 -5.07
CA GLU A 26 0.41 5.63 -6.30
C GLU A 26 1.63 4.79 -6.66
N ASN A 27 2.83 5.33 -6.48
CA ASN A 27 4.06 4.64 -6.88
C ASN A 27 4.67 3.83 -5.73
N GLN A 28 4.78 4.40 -4.53
CA GLN A 28 5.51 3.78 -3.43
C GLN A 28 4.63 2.94 -2.51
N ALA A 29 3.44 3.41 -2.19
CA ALA A 29 2.60 2.83 -1.16
C ALA A 29 1.43 1.98 -1.68
N ILE A 30 1.18 1.97 -2.99
CA ILE A 30 0.07 1.25 -3.61
C ILE A 30 0.04 -0.24 -3.21
N HIS A 31 1.18 -0.89 -3.09
CA HIS A 31 1.26 -2.30 -2.70
C HIS A 31 0.75 -2.55 -1.28
N THR A 32 1.07 -1.65 -0.34
CA THR A 32 0.58 -1.74 1.04
C THR A 32 -0.88 -1.34 1.14
N PHE A 33 -1.30 -0.38 0.32
CA PHE A 33 -2.68 0.07 0.24
C PHE A 33 -3.60 -1.04 -0.32
N ASP A 34 -3.16 -1.73 -1.36
CA ASP A 34 -3.82 -2.92 -1.90
C ASP A 34 -3.88 -4.05 -0.87
N LEU A 35 -2.77 -4.36 -0.21
CA LEU A 35 -2.73 -5.38 0.84
C LEU A 35 -3.71 -5.08 1.97
N MET A 36 -3.79 -3.83 2.42
CA MET A 36 -4.72 -3.41 3.46
C MET A 36 -6.18 -3.66 3.05
N GLN A 37 -6.60 -3.22 1.85
CA GLN A 37 -7.97 -3.42 1.38
C GLN A 37 -8.31 -4.90 1.15
N TRP A 38 -7.34 -5.70 0.71
CA TRP A 38 -7.51 -7.12 0.47
C TRP A 38 -7.67 -7.92 1.77
N LEU A 39 -6.96 -7.55 2.83
CA LEU A 39 -6.98 -8.23 4.13
C LEU A 39 -8.09 -7.78 5.07
N THR A 40 -8.80 -6.71 4.75
CA THR A 40 -9.79 -6.12 5.65
C THR A 40 -11.22 -6.23 5.08
N VAL A 41 -12.04 -5.24 5.32
CA VAL A 41 -13.44 -5.19 4.90
C VAL A 41 -13.61 -4.34 3.64
N PRO A 42 -14.68 -4.54 2.86
CA PRO A 42 -15.01 -3.63 1.75
C PRO A 42 -15.12 -2.18 2.24
N ILE A 43 -14.47 -1.26 1.54
CA ILE A 43 -14.49 0.16 1.89
C ILE A 43 -15.81 0.79 1.42
N LYS A 44 -16.41 1.61 2.27
CA LYS A 44 -17.65 2.37 1.99
C LYS A 44 -17.44 3.85 1.85
N THR A 45 -16.54 4.42 2.65
CA THR A 45 -16.23 5.86 2.58
C THR A 45 -14.73 6.09 2.64
N VAL A 46 -14.31 7.15 1.98
CA VAL A 46 -12.92 7.62 1.97
C VAL A 46 -12.90 9.10 2.26
N GLU A 47 -12.08 9.49 3.23
CA GLU A 47 -11.70 10.87 3.53
C GLU A 47 -10.18 10.96 3.50
N ALA A 48 -9.62 11.90 2.73
CA ALA A 48 -8.17 11.93 2.52
C ALA A 48 -7.61 13.34 2.43
N SER A 49 -6.35 13.46 2.78
CA SER A 49 -5.52 14.65 2.58
C SER A 49 -4.21 14.23 1.93
N CYS A 50 -3.93 14.73 0.75
CA CYS A 50 -2.65 14.55 0.06
C CYS A 50 -1.93 15.91 -0.02
N SER A 51 -0.64 15.90 0.19
CA SER A 51 0.14 17.13 0.25
C SER A 51 1.59 16.92 -0.15
N THR A 52 2.23 17.99 -0.63
CA THR A 52 3.67 18.05 -0.86
C THR A 52 4.31 18.80 0.29
N LYS A 53 5.01 18.11 1.17
CA LYS A 53 5.62 18.68 2.38
C LYS A 53 7.07 19.10 2.15
N ARG A 54 7.91 18.13 1.80
CA ARG A 54 9.36 18.31 1.66
C ARG A 54 9.77 18.70 0.24
N HIS A 55 9.07 18.18 -0.77
CA HIS A 55 9.48 18.29 -2.16
C HIS A 55 8.75 19.41 -2.93
N LYS A 56 8.31 20.46 -2.22
CA LYS A 56 7.68 21.64 -2.84
C LYS A 56 8.61 22.28 -3.87
N GLY A 57 8.08 22.46 -5.10
CA GLY A 57 8.83 23.00 -6.22
C GLY A 57 9.77 22.01 -6.90
N VAL A 58 9.79 20.75 -6.43
CA VAL A 58 10.53 19.64 -7.06
C VAL A 58 9.55 18.70 -7.76
N ILE A 59 8.41 18.41 -7.14
CA ILE A 59 7.36 17.55 -7.68
C ILE A 59 6.03 18.28 -7.77
N GLU A 60 5.18 17.82 -8.69
CA GLU A 60 3.80 18.29 -8.89
C GLU A 60 2.79 17.45 -8.09
N THR A 61 3.18 16.22 -7.77
CA THR A 61 2.38 15.23 -7.05
C THR A 61 2.55 15.34 -5.54
N GLU A 62 1.99 14.39 -4.80
CA GLU A 62 2.11 14.34 -3.35
C GLU A 62 3.35 13.57 -2.89
N ASP A 63 3.90 13.95 -1.75
CA ASP A 63 4.91 13.19 -1.02
C ASP A 63 4.40 12.65 0.33
N THR A 64 3.17 13.00 0.69
CA THR A 64 2.52 12.58 1.94
C THR A 64 1.02 12.49 1.75
N CYS A 65 0.41 11.38 2.15
CA CYS A 65 -1.03 11.17 2.20
C CYS A 65 -1.48 10.62 3.55
N ASP A 66 -2.58 11.18 4.05
CA ASP A 66 -3.35 10.72 5.20
C ASP A 66 -4.72 10.28 4.69
N VAL A 67 -5.12 9.03 4.95
CA VAL A 67 -6.39 8.47 4.46
C VAL A 67 -7.14 7.84 5.60
N PHE A 68 -8.38 8.25 5.77
CA PHE A 68 -9.33 7.68 6.73
C PHE A 68 -10.49 7.02 5.96
N MET A 69 -10.80 5.78 6.30
CA MET A 69 -11.81 4.99 5.60
C MET A 69 -12.73 4.28 6.57
N THR A 70 -13.96 3.99 6.12
CA THR A 70 -14.90 3.19 6.90
C THR A 70 -15.43 2.02 6.09
N GLY A 71 -15.66 0.90 6.78
CA GLY A 71 -16.35 -0.27 6.27
C GLY A 71 -17.86 -0.21 6.45
N PRO A 72 -18.59 -1.25 6.01
CA PRO A 72 -20.07 -1.28 6.01
C PRO A 72 -20.71 -1.30 7.40
N ASN A 73 -20.01 -1.83 8.42
CA ASN A 73 -20.54 -1.94 9.78
C ASN A 73 -19.88 -0.93 10.75
N GLY A 74 -19.17 0.07 10.21
CA GLY A 74 -18.48 1.10 11.00
C GLY A 74 -17.02 0.75 11.34
N GLU A 75 -16.47 -0.26 10.69
CA GLU A 75 -15.03 -0.55 10.76
C GLU A 75 -14.25 0.70 10.34
N ARG A 76 -13.10 0.90 10.96
CA ARG A 76 -12.24 2.07 10.74
C ARG A 76 -10.88 1.64 10.22
N LEU A 77 -10.47 2.24 9.12
CA LEU A 77 -9.15 2.04 8.55
C LEU A 77 -8.43 3.38 8.45
N VAL A 78 -7.19 3.38 8.84
CA VAL A 78 -6.30 4.55 8.71
C VAL A 78 -5.10 4.13 7.89
N PHE A 79 -4.81 4.88 6.86
CA PHE A 79 -3.62 4.67 6.05
C PHE A 79 -2.80 5.94 5.97
N PHE A 80 -1.52 5.80 6.21
CA PHE A 80 -0.56 6.90 6.12
C PHE A 80 0.62 6.48 5.25
N CYS A 81 0.99 7.31 4.31
CA CYS A 81 2.22 7.13 3.56
C CYS A 81 2.97 8.44 3.35
N THR A 82 4.29 8.34 3.33
CA THR A 82 5.15 9.50 3.07
C THR A 82 6.49 9.11 2.46
N ASN A 83 7.00 9.94 1.57
CA ASN A 83 8.36 9.91 1.05
C ASN A 83 9.32 10.82 1.82
N CYS A 84 8.80 11.50 2.86
CA CYS A 84 9.51 12.50 3.65
C CYS A 84 10.11 11.97 4.95
N TYR A 85 10.07 10.65 5.19
CA TYR A 85 10.60 10.09 6.43
C TYR A 85 12.13 10.21 6.49
N VAL A 86 12.68 10.22 7.69
CA VAL A 86 14.13 10.41 7.90
C VAL A 86 15.00 9.26 7.40
N LYS A 87 14.41 8.07 7.23
CA LYS A 87 15.05 6.85 6.72
C LYS A 87 14.02 5.95 6.05
N ASN A 88 14.47 4.92 5.33
CA ASN A 88 13.58 3.85 4.92
C ASN A 88 13.21 3.02 6.16
N ALA A 89 11.94 3.03 6.51
CA ALA A 89 11.38 2.22 7.58
C ALA A 89 10.68 0.98 7.00
N PRO A 90 10.55 -0.11 7.76
CA PRO A 90 9.71 -1.23 7.35
C PRO A 90 8.26 -0.77 7.20
N VAL A 91 7.53 -1.45 6.32
CA VAL A 91 6.07 -1.29 6.22
C VAL A 91 5.44 -1.89 7.48
N GLU A 92 4.46 -1.18 8.03
CA GLU A 92 3.69 -1.65 9.18
C GLU A 92 2.21 -1.75 8.81
N LEU A 93 1.57 -2.84 9.21
CA LEU A 93 0.13 -3.05 9.11
C LEU A 93 -0.34 -3.68 10.41
N GLU A 94 -1.40 -3.13 11.00
CA GLU A 94 -2.05 -3.68 12.18
C GLU A 94 -3.55 -3.83 11.93
N ILE A 95 -4.08 -5.00 12.24
CA ILE A 95 -5.51 -5.32 12.17
C ILE A 95 -5.96 -5.73 13.57
N VAL A 96 -6.88 -4.97 14.13
CA VAL A 96 -7.48 -5.24 15.45
C VAL A 96 -8.89 -5.80 15.23
N CYS A 97 -9.15 -6.97 15.77
CA CYS A 97 -10.41 -7.69 15.69
C CYS A 97 -10.99 -7.90 17.10
N GLU A 98 -12.23 -8.42 17.18
CA GLU A 98 -12.88 -8.69 18.47
C GLU A 98 -12.11 -9.68 19.35
N ASN A 99 -11.45 -10.67 18.74
CA ASN A 99 -10.80 -11.76 19.47
C ASN A 99 -9.26 -11.64 19.50
N GLY A 100 -8.69 -10.57 18.97
CA GLY A 100 -7.25 -10.38 18.96
C GLY A 100 -6.76 -9.39 17.91
N SER A 101 -5.45 -9.41 17.66
CA SER A 101 -4.82 -8.55 16.69
C SER A 101 -3.77 -9.28 15.84
N ILE A 102 -3.53 -8.74 14.66
CA ILE A 102 -2.45 -9.16 13.76
C ILE A 102 -1.62 -7.93 13.45
N ARG A 103 -0.33 -8.00 13.70
CA ARG A 103 0.60 -6.91 13.38
C ARG A 103 1.74 -7.42 12.51
N MET A 104 1.93 -6.77 11.38
CA MET A 104 3.06 -6.99 10.48
C MET A 104 4.04 -5.80 10.58
N VAL A 105 5.31 -6.08 10.73
CA VAL A 105 6.40 -5.10 10.64
C VAL A 105 7.47 -5.68 9.73
N GLY A 106 7.54 -5.17 8.51
CA GLY A 106 8.36 -5.80 7.47
C GLY A 106 7.94 -7.25 7.22
N ASN A 107 8.82 -8.19 7.46
CA ASN A 107 8.57 -9.63 7.29
C ASN A 107 8.13 -10.34 8.58
N LEU A 108 8.07 -9.65 9.70
CA LEU A 108 7.63 -10.22 10.98
C LEU A 108 6.12 -10.03 11.12
N VAL A 109 5.41 -11.13 11.33
CA VAL A 109 3.97 -11.14 11.60
C VAL A 109 3.74 -11.67 13.01
N THR A 110 3.17 -10.84 13.87
CA THR A 110 2.77 -11.20 15.21
C THR A 110 1.26 -11.29 15.29
N THR A 111 0.75 -12.40 15.75
CA THR A 111 -0.67 -12.62 16.05
C THR A 111 -0.86 -12.71 17.56
N GLU A 112 -1.88 -12.03 18.06
CA GLU A 112 -2.34 -12.14 19.43
C GLU A 112 -3.81 -12.58 19.38
N LEU A 113 -4.10 -13.80 19.80
CA LEU A 113 -5.42 -14.40 19.73
C LEU A 113 -5.69 -15.19 21.00
N ASP A 114 -6.83 -14.95 21.65
CA ASP A 114 -7.23 -15.62 22.90
C ASP A 114 -6.15 -15.59 23.98
N GLY A 115 -5.43 -14.47 24.10
CA GLY A 115 -4.34 -14.29 25.07
C GLY A 115 -3.05 -15.06 24.74
N LYS A 116 -2.95 -15.63 23.55
CA LYS A 116 -1.73 -16.26 23.05
C LYS A 116 -1.09 -15.39 22.00
N THR A 117 0.22 -15.19 22.14
CA THR A 117 1.02 -14.44 21.18
C THR A 117 1.94 -15.38 20.42
N GLU A 118 1.91 -15.30 19.10
CA GLU A 118 2.80 -16.01 18.20
C GLU A 118 3.44 -15.02 17.22
N THR A 119 4.74 -15.16 16.99
CA THR A 119 5.46 -14.36 15.97
C THR A 119 6.10 -15.30 14.95
N LYS A 120 5.85 -15.01 13.67
CA LYS A 120 6.45 -15.71 12.53
C LYS A 120 7.30 -14.75 11.72
N ASP A 121 8.49 -15.22 11.35
CA ASP A 121 9.37 -14.52 10.41
C ASP A 121 9.18 -15.12 9.01
N PHE A 122 8.73 -14.27 8.07
CA PHE A 122 8.57 -14.60 6.66
C PHE A 122 9.74 -14.12 5.81
N SER A 123 10.87 -13.78 6.43
CA SER A 123 12.09 -13.46 5.70
C SER A 123 12.55 -14.72 4.95
N SER A 124 12.61 -14.64 3.65
CA SER A 124 13.21 -15.72 2.84
C SER A 124 14.70 -15.44 2.65
N GLY A 125 15.51 -16.47 2.80
CA GLY A 125 16.97 -16.36 2.70
C GLY A 125 17.52 -15.98 1.32
N THR A 126 16.68 -15.89 0.30
CA THR A 126 17.10 -15.54 -1.07
C THR A 126 16.38 -14.28 -1.53
N VAL A 127 17.10 -13.17 -1.56
CA VAL A 127 16.61 -11.91 -2.11
C VAL A 127 17.15 -11.77 -3.53
N PHE A 128 16.25 -11.69 -4.51
CA PHE A 128 16.60 -11.36 -5.88
C PHE A 128 16.53 -9.84 -6.08
N GLY A 129 17.65 -9.21 -6.39
CA GLY A 129 17.71 -7.77 -6.67
C GLY A 129 17.96 -6.93 -5.40
N LYS A 130 17.10 -5.93 -5.15
CA LYS A 130 17.26 -5.03 -4.00
C LYS A 130 16.64 -5.64 -2.75
N ASP A 131 17.28 -5.47 -1.60
CA ASP A 131 16.88 -6.05 -0.30
C ASP A 131 15.42 -5.82 0.07
N TYR A 132 14.84 -4.67 -0.34
CA TYR A 132 13.46 -4.33 -0.03
C TYR A 132 12.41 -4.95 -0.98
N TRP A 133 12.82 -5.67 -2.03
CA TRP A 133 11.88 -6.37 -2.92
C TRP A 133 11.37 -7.69 -2.35
N GLY A 134 12.13 -8.29 -1.43
CA GLY A 134 11.80 -9.60 -0.90
C GLY A 134 11.81 -10.70 -1.96
N SER A 135 11.25 -11.85 -1.61
CA SER A 135 11.17 -13.04 -2.48
C SER A 135 9.78 -13.25 -3.10
N GLY A 136 8.80 -12.43 -2.75
CA GLY A 136 7.40 -12.59 -3.18
C GLY A 136 7.20 -12.65 -4.69
N HIS A 137 8.01 -11.91 -5.45
CA HIS A 137 7.96 -11.93 -6.92
C HIS A 137 8.23 -13.32 -7.51
N GLY A 138 9.22 -14.03 -6.96
CA GLY A 138 9.53 -15.40 -7.41
C GLY A 138 8.36 -16.35 -7.21
N PHE A 139 7.78 -16.35 -6.02
CA PHE A 139 6.61 -17.18 -5.70
C PHE A 139 5.40 -16.83 -6.56
N LEU A 140 5.13 -15.55 -6.78
CA LEU A 140 4.01 -15.11 -7.61
C LEU A 140 4.15 -15.60 -9.06
N ILE A 141 5.34 -15.47 -9.64
CA ILE A 141 5.64 -15.88 -11.01
C ILE A 141 5.54 -17.42 -11.12
N GLU A 142 6.08 -18.15 -10.16
CA GLU A 142 6.02 -19.62 -10.13
C GLU A 142 4.56 -20.12 -10.03
N ASP A 143 3.76 -19.54 -9.14
CA ASP A 143 2.33 -19.88 -9.01
C ASP A 143 1.56 -19.58 -10.30
N TYR A 144 1.84 -18.43 -10.95
CA TYR A 144 1.22 -18.10 -12.22
C TYR A 144 1.47 -19.17 -13.30
N TYR A 145 2.73 -19.57 -13.52
CA TYR A 145 3.05 -20.55 -14.54
C TYR A 145 2.59 -21.96 -14.18
N THR A 146 2.58 -22.32 -12.91
CA THR A 146 2.05 -23.60 -12.42
C THR A 146 0.56 -23.72 -12.72
N ARG A 147 -0.22 -22.70 -12.40
CA ARG A 147 -1.66 -22.64 -12.70
C ARG A 147 -1.95 -22.60 -14.19
N LEU A 148 -1.19 -21.82 -14.93
CA LEU A 148 -1.32 -21.76 -16.39
C LEU A 148 -1.10 -23.14 -17.02
N ALA A 149 -0.10 -23.90 -16.60
CA ALA A 149 0.16 -25.25 -17.07
C ALA A 149 -0.95 -26.24 -16.69
N ALA A 150 -1.60 -26.04 -15.55
CA ALA A 150 -2.74 -26.85 -15.09
C ALA A 150 -4.09 -26.43 -15.72
N GLY A 151 -4.13 -25.34 -16.50
CA GLY A 151 -5.37 -24.76 -17.03
C GLY A 151 -6.24 -24.09 -15.96
N GLU A 152 -5.65 -23.73 -14.84
CA GLU A 152 -6.33 -23.05 -13.73
C GLU A 152 -6.28 -21.53 -13.89
N ARG A 153 -7.33 -20.85 -13.36
CA ARG A 153 -7.34 -19.38 -13.29
C ARG A 153 -6.35 -18.88 -12.26
N PHE A 154 -5.55 -17.89 -12.65
CA PHE A 154 -4.71 -17.16 -11.68
C PHE A 154 -5.56 -16.20 -10.87
N PRO A 155 -5.46 -16.19 -9.52
CA PRO A 155 -6.33 -15.40 -8.65
C PRO A 155 -6.09 -13.88 -8.76
N VAL A 156 -4.86 -13.46 -9.09
CA VAL A 156 -4.56 -12.03 -9.27
C VAL A 156 -4.85 -11.66 -10.72
N SER A 157 -6.02 -11.07 -10.95
CA SER A 157 -6.52 -10.67 -12.27
C SER A 157 -6.71 -9.15 -12.35
N GLY A 158 -6.97 -8.65 -13.57
CA GLY A 158 -7.31 -7.24 -13.75
C GLY A 158 -8.60 -6.84 -13.03
N GLU A 159 -9.57 -7.76 -12.94
CA GLU A 159 -10.82 -7.54 -12.20
C GLU A 159 -10.58 -7.42 -10.69
N GLU A 160 -9.62 -8.15 -10.13
CA GLU A 160 -9.22 -8.02 -8.73
C GLU A 160 -8.44 -6.72 -8.51
N ALA A 161 -7.49 -6.42 -9.38
CA ALA A 161 -6.64 -5.24 -9.25
C ALA A 161 -7.39 -3.91 -9.40
N ILE A 162 -8.51 -3.88 -10.15
CA ILE A 162 -9.30 -2.66 -10.35
C ILE A 162 -9.87 -2.09 -9.04
N VAL A 163 -10.04 -2.91 -8.02
CA VAL A 163 -10.54 -2.47 -6.70
C VAL A 163 -9.61 -1.44 -6.09
N SER A 164 -8.31 -1.73 -6.07
CA SER A 164 -7.30 -0.82 -5.53
C SER A 164 -7.16 0.45 -6.37
N THR A 165 -7.28 0.36 -7.69
CA THR A 165 -7.28 1.53 -8.58
C THR A 165 -8.48 2.44 -8.31
N ARG A 166 -9.68 1.88 -8.15
CA ARG A 166 -10.88 2.66 -7.79
C ARG A 166 -10.74 3.34 -6.44
N LEU A 167 -10.19 2.63 -5.47
CA LEU A 167 -9.95 3.18 -4.14
C LEU A 167 -8.91 4.31 -4.18
N LEU A 168 -7.83 4.14 -4.95
CA LEU A 168 -6.82 5.17 -5.21
C LEU A 168 -7.45 6.45 -5.79
N HIS A 169 -8.29 6.31 -6.82
CA HIS A 169 -9.02 7.44 -7.39
C HIS A 169 -9.96 8.12 -6.40
N ALA A 170 -10.60 7.37 -5.51
CA ALA A 170 -11.44 7.93 -4.45
C ALA A 170 -10.61 8.74 -3.46
N VAL A 171 -9.40 8.29 -3.11
CA VAL A 171 -8.46 9.04 -2.24
C VAL A 171 -8.10 10.38 -2.89
N TYR A 172 -7.66 10.38 -4.14
CA TYR A 172 -7.29 11.63 -4.82
C TYR A 172 -8.49 12.56 -5.02
N SER A 173 -9.68 12.01 -5.32
CA SER A 173 -10.91 12.80 -5.41
C SER A 173 -11.27 13.44 -4.09
N SER A 174 -11.19 12.70 -2.99
CA SER A 174 -11.43 13.20 -1.63
C SER A 174 -10.45 14.31 -1.27
N ALA A 175 -9.16 14.08 -1.47
CA ALA A 175 -8.12 15.05 -1.17
C ALA A 175 -8.25 16.35 -1.99
N LYS A 176 -8.64 16.23 -3.27
CA LYS A 176 -8.82 17.37 -4.18
C LYS A 176 -10.06 18.22 -3.84
N ASN A 177 -11.16 17.53 -3.54
CA ASN A 177 -12.46 18.21 -3.35
C ASN A 177 -12.73 18.54 -1.88
N HIS A 178 -11.91 18.05 -0.94
CA HIS A 178 -12.10 18.17 0.51
C HIS A 178 -13.46 17.63 0.97
N GLU A 179 -13.84 16.48 0.44
CA GLU A 179 -15.12 15.83 0.74
C GLU A 179 -14.95 14.33 0.98
N VAL A 180 -15.92 13.75 1.69
CA VAL A 180 -16.01 12.29 1.89
C VAL A 180 -16.58 11.65 0.61
N ILE A 181 -15.81 10.75 0.01
CA ILE A 181 -16.24 9.96 -1.15
C ILE A 181 -16.95 8.69 -0.65
N ARG A 182 -18.09 8.37 -1.25
CA ARG A 182 -18.83 7.11 -1.03
C ARG A 182 -18.60 6.15 -2.19
N LEU A 183 -18.25 4.90 -1.86
CA LEU A 183 -17.99 3.81 -2.81
C LEU A 183 -19.18 2.84 -2.90
#